data_e27c2a74a742a434fb9b0b9274ed156c
#
_entry.id   e27c2a74a742a434fb9b0b9274ed156c
#
_cell.length_a   1.000
_cell.length_b   1.000
_cell.length_c   1.000
_cell.angle_alpha   90.00
_cell.angle_beta   90.00
_cell.angle_gamma   90.00
#
_symmetry.space_group_name_H-M   'P 1'
#
loop_
_entity.id
_entity.type
_entity.pdbx_description
1 polymer ?
#
loop_
_entity_poly.entity_id
_entity_poly.type
_entity_poly.pdbx_seq_one_letter_code
_entity_poly.pdbx_strand_id
1 'polypeptide(L)'
;AKAEDKNPLFGKEQARKYAIAQHCRFVILSNGNIHYFWDLERGNPHIISKIPPPETVKGYARFKPDRNRLVEEIVGEDYIVLTQKPDYKDDPSYKNNETRQKFVVENKLRFLRKYQLQAIKAIQNAIKQGKDRFLFEMATGTGKTLVSAGVIKLFLRTGNARRVLFLVDRLELEDQAYKAFRDY
;
A
#
# COMPACT_ATOMS: atom_id res chain seq x y z
N ALA A 1 -27.75 6.82 -15.97
CA ALA A 1 -27.45 8.25 -15.98
C ALA A 1 -28.50 9.02 -15.20
N LYS A 2 -28.16 10.20 -14.71
CA LYS A 2 -29.08 11.16 -14.09
C LYS A 2 -29.15 12.40 -14.96
N ALA A 3 -30.18 13.24 -14.76
CA ALA A 3 -30.25 14.53 -15.42
C ALA A 3 -29.03 15.40 -15.09
N GLU A 4 -28.65 16.26 -16.01
CA GLU A 4 -27.41 17.04 -15.98
C GLU A 4 -27.28 17.93 -14.74
N ASP A 5 -28.41 18.43 -14.23
CA ASP A 5 -28.50 19.24 -13.01
C ASP A 5 -28.40 18.44 -11.70
N LYS A 6 -28.42 17.11 -11.78
CA LYS A 6 -28.40 16.24 -10.58
C LYS A 6 -27.04 15.59 -10.35
N ASN A 7 -26.64 15.55 -9.09
CA ASN A 7 -25.42 14.79 -8.73
C ASN A 7 -25.62 13.29 -9.02
N PRO A 8 -24.72 12.66 -9.79
CA PRO A 8 -24.81 11.23 -10.09
C PRO A 8 -24.92 10.31 -8.87
N LEU A 9 -24.37 10.72 -7.73
CA LEU A 9 -24.40 9.96 -6.49
C LEU A 9 -25.80 9.77 -5.91
N PHE A 10 -26.78 10.60 -6.27
CA PHE A 10 -28.19 10.36 -5.85
C PHE A 10 -28.76 9.03 -6.38
N GLY A 11 -28.16 8.49 -7.45
CA GLY A 11 -28.51 7.16 -7.97
C GLY A 11 -27.70 6.00 -7.44
N LYS A 12 -26.78 6.24 -6.50
CA LYS A 12 -25.79 5.26 -6.03
C LYS A 12 -26.43 3.95 -5.58
N GLU A 13 -27.39 4.01 -4.67
CA GLU A 13 -28.00 2.80 -4.10
C GLU A 13 -28.87 2.05 -5.11
N GLN A 14 -29.56 2.77 -5.99
CA GLN A 14 -30.33 2.16 -7.08
C GLN A 14 -29.38 1.41 -8.03
N ALA A 15 -28.30 2.06 -8.46
CA ALA A 15 -27.31 1.47 -9.35
C ALA A 15 -26.63 0.25 -8.71
N ARG A 16 -26.35 0.31 -7.41
CA ARG A 16 -25.82 -0.83 -6.66
C ARG A 16 -26.75 -2.03 -6.70
N LYS A 17 -28.03 -1.83 -6.43
CA LYS A 17 -29.03 -2.93 -6.45
C LYS A 17 -29.10 -3.57 -7.85
N TYR A 18 -29.10 -2.76 -8.91
CA TYR A 18 -29.11 -3.28 -10.29
C TYR A 18 -27.82 -4.04 -10.62
N ALA A 19 -26.68 -3.50 -10.25
CA ALA A 19 -25.40 -4.15 -10.52
C ALA A 19 -25.29 -5.50 -9.80
N ILE A 20 -25.73 -5.59 -8.55
CA ILE A 20 -25.75 -6.86 -7.79
C ILE A 20 -26.68 -7.86 -8.46
N ALA A 21 -27.90 -7.45 -8.85
CA ALA A 21 -28.87 -8.31 -9.53
C ALA A 21 -28.36 -8.85 -10.88
N GLN A 22 -27.50 -8.10 -11.56
CA GLN A 22 -26.88 -8.44 -12.84
C GLN A 22 -25.47 -9.04 -12.69
N HIS A 23 -25.02 -9.33 -11.46
CA HIS A 23 -23.67 -9.84 -11.17
C HIS A 23 -22.55 -8.95 -11.74
N CYS A 24 -22.79 -7.64 -11.83
CA CYS A 24 -21.82 -6.66 -12.31
C CYS A 24 -21.02 -6.11 -11.13
N ARG A 25 -19.68 -6.26 -11.20
CA ARG A 25 -18.78 -5.73 -10.19
C ARG A 25 -18.56 -4.21 -10.30
N PHE A 26 -18.54 -3.69 -11.52
CA PHE A 26 -18.20 -2.30 -11.81
C PHE A 26 -19.42 -1.49 -12.19
N VAL A 27 -19.51 -0.27 -11.67
CA VAL A 27 -20.60 0.67 -11.92
C VAL A 27 -20.03 2.01 -12.36
N ILE A 28 -20.65 2.61 -13.37
CA ILE A 28 -20.41 4.00 -13.75
C ILE A 28 -21.66 4.80 -13.43
N LEU A 29 -21.52 5.85 -12.61
CA LEU A 29 -22.56 6.82 -12.35
C LEU A 29 -22.21 8.10 -13.10
N SER A 30 -23.18 8.65 -13.85
CA SER A 30 -22.94 9.83 -14.68
C SER A 30 -24.18 10.70 -14.79
N ASN A 31 -23.98 12.00 -14.93
CA ASN A 31 -24.99 12.98 -15.37
C ASN A 31 -24.61 13.68 -16.70
N GLY A 32 -23.61 13.13 -17.41
CA GLY A 32 -23.08 13.74 -18.61
C GLY A 32 -21.82 14.56 -18.38
N ASN A 33 -21.77 15.37 -17.32
CA ASN A 33 -20.64 16.25 -16.98
C ASN A 33 -19.67 15.66 -15.96
N ILE A 34 -20.20 14.89 -15.01
CA ILE A 34 -19.42 14.26 -13.93
C ILE A 34 -19.60 12.76 -14.02
N HIS A 35 -18.49 12.05 -13.97
CA HIS A 35 -18.48 10.61 -14.01
C HIS A 35 -17.83 10.06 -12.73
N TYR A 36 -18.45 9.02 -12.15
CA TYR A 36 -17.90 8.25 -11.06
C TYR A 36 -17.71 6.80 -11.51
N PHE A 37 -16.55 6.23 -11.18
CA PHE A 37 -16.29 4.80 -11.27
C PHE A 37 -16.43 4.18 -9.90
N TRP A 38 -17.08 3.03 -9.82
CA TRP A 38 -17.29 2.29 -8.59
C TRP A 38 -16.99 0.81 -8.78
N ASP A 39 -15.97 0.31 -8.06
CA ASP A 39 -15.75 -1.10 -7.86
C ASP A 39 -16.50 -1.54 -6.60
N LEU A 40 -17.57 -2.32 -6.74
CA LEU A 40 -18.42 -2.74 -5.61
C LEU A 40 -17.68 -3.60 -4.58
N GLU A 41 -16.58 -4.23 -4.97
CA GLU A 41 -15.73 -5.01 -4.07
C GLU A 41 -14.69 -4.14 -3.34
N ARG A 42 -14.50 -2.86 -3.72
CA ARG A 42 -13.39 -2.01 -3.27
C ARG A 42 -13.79 -0.57 -2.97
N GLY A 43 -14.56 -0.38 -1.91
CA GLY A 43 -14.79 0.95 -1.37
C GLY A 43 -15.93 1.73 -2.04
N ASN A 44 -15.77 3.04 -2.15
CA ASN A 44 -16.79 3.99 -2.60
C ASN A 44 -16.55 4.48 -4.02
N PRO A 45 -17.60 5.01 -4.71
CA PRO A 45 -17.44 5.67 -5.99
C PRO A 45 -16.43 6.82 -5.91
N HIS A 46 -15.58 6.95 -6.92
CA HIS A 46 -14.66 8.08 -7.07
C HIS A 46 -14.79 8.73 -8.43
N ILE A 47 -14.50 10.02 -8.51
CA ILE A 47 -14.58 10.79 -9.75
C ILE A 47 -13.52 10.30 -10.73
N ILE A 48 -13.92 10.20 -11.99
CA ILE A 48 -13.04 9.90 -13.11
C ILE A 48 -13.20 10.96 -14.21
N SER A 49 -12.10 11.30 -14.86
CA SER A 49 -12.12 12.21 -16.02
C SER A 49 -12.42 11.51 -17.34
N LYS A 50 -12.13 10.21 -17.41
CA LYS A 50 -12.37 9.35 -18.58
C LYS A 50 -12.90 8.00 -18.13
N ILE A 51 -13.83 7.43 -18.89
CA ILE A 51 -14.29 6.06 -18.68
C ILE A 51 -13.11 5.11 -18.93
N PRO A 52 -12.77 4.23 -17.97
CA PRO A 52 -11.66 3.31 -18.14
C PRO A 52 -11.93 2.34 -19.30
N PRO A 53 -10.92 2.08 -20.15
CA PRO A 53 -11.06 1.11 -21.23
C PRO A 53 -11.26 -0.31 -20.68
N PRO A 54 -11.92 -1.20 -21.45
CA PRO A 54 -12.23 -2.57 -21.01
C PRO A 54 -11.03 -3.35 -20.47
N GLU A 55 -9.85 -3.17 -21.04
CA GLU A 55 -8.63 -3.84 -20.60
C GLU A 55 -8.20 -3.42 -19.18
N THR A 56 -8.37 -2.14 -18.86
CA THR A 56 -8.12 -1.64 -17.49
C THR A 56 -9.10 -2.28 -16.50
N VAL A 57 -10.38 -2.36 -16.86
CA VAL A 57 -11.42 -2.98 -16.02
C VAL A 57 -11.17 -4.48 -15.83
N LYS A 58 -10.77 -5.19 -16.88
CA LYS A 58 -10.33 -6.59 -16.79
C LYS A 58 -9.11 -6.75 -15.87
N GLY A 59 -8.17 -5.80 -15.94
CA GLY A 59 -7.02 -5.74 -15.05
C GLY A 59 -7.40 -5.64 -13.57
N TYR A 60 -8.41 -4.83 -13.25
CA TYR A 60 -8.96 -4.73 -11.89
C TYR A 60 -9.63 -6.02 -11.43
N ALA A 61 -10.40 -6.66 -12.30
CA ALA A 61 -11.06 -7.94 -11.99
C ALA A 61 -10.06 -9.07 -11.71
N ARG A 62 -8.92 -9.09 -12.40
CA ARG A 62 -7.86 -10.09 -12.23
C ARG A 62 -7.02 -9.89 -10.97
N PHE A 63 -6.98 -8.70 -10.42
CA PHE A 63 -6.21 -8.42 -9.21
C PHE A 63 -6.98 -8.88 -7.97
N LYS A 64 -6.55 -9.96 -7.37
CA LYS A 64 -7.09 -10.51 -6.13
C LYS A 64 -6.02 -10.41 -5.04
N PRO A 65 -6.13 -9.43 -4.12
CA PRO A 65 -5.21 -9.34 -2.99
C PRO A 65 -5.37 -10.55 -2.06
N ASP A 66 -4.25 -11.12 -1.64
CA ASP A 66 -4.22 -12.25 -0.70
C ASP A 66 -3.97 -11.73 0.72
N ARG A 67 -5.06 -11.47 1.44
CA ARG A 67 -4.99 -10.98 2.83
C ARG A 67 -4.36 -11.98 3.79
N ASN A 68 -4.56 -13.27 3.58
CA ASN A 68 -3.98 -14.29 4.45
C ASN A 68 -2.46 -14.27 4.35
N ARG A 69 -1.92 -14.26 3.13
CA ARG A 69 -0.49 -14.14 2.91
C ARG A 69 0.11 -12.88 3.54
N LEU A 70 -0.62 -11.75 3.52
CA LEU A 70 -0.17 -10.52 4.14
C LEU A 70 -0.09 -10.65 5.67
N VAL A 71 -1.11 -11.26 6.28
CA VAL A 71 -1.18 -11.45 7.74
C VAL A 71 -0.11 -12.44 8.22
N GLU A 72 0.21 -13.47 7.42
CA GLU A 72 1.15 -14.53 7.75
C GLU A 72 2.61 -14.19 7.42
N GLU A 73 2.85 -13.12 6.63
CA GLU A 73 4.22 -12.71 6.27
C GLU A 73 5.04 -12.40 7.51
N ILE A 74 6.21 -13.05 7.59
CA ILE A 74 7.13 -12.86 8.73
C ILE A 74 7.91 -11.56 8.54
N VAL A 75 7.69 -10.61 9.43
CA VAL A 75 8.41 -9.34 9.47
C VAL A 75 9.36 -9.35 10.65
N GLY A 76 10.66 -9.49 10.36
CA GLY A 76 11.77 -9.46 11.33
C GLY A 76 12.47 -8.09 11.37
N GLU A 77 13.44 -7.95 12.28
CA GLU A 77 14.27 -6.74 12.39
C GLU A 77 15.04 -6.45 11.10
N ASP A 78 15.43 -7.48 10.38
CA ASP A 78 16.18 -7.44 9.13
C ASP A 78 15.29 -7.36 7.87
N TYR A 79 13.98 -7.14 8.04
CA TYR A 79 13.02 -7.17 6.92
C TYR A 79 13.41 -6.24 5.77
N ILE A 80 13.92 -5.05 6.06
CA ILE A 80 14.42 -4.10 5.05
C ILE A 80 15.81 -4.53 4.56
N VAL A 81 16.69 -4.93 5.49
CA VAL A 81 18.07 -5.36 5.18
C VAL A 81 18.10 -6.48 4.14
N LEU A 82 17.16 -7.41 4.20
CA LEU A 82 17.02 -8.50 3.24
C LEU A 82 16.70 -8.03 1.80
N THR A 83 16.28 -6.78 1.60
CA THR A 83 16.19 -6.18 0.27
C THR A 83 17.50 -5.49 -0.12
N GLN A 84 18.14 -4.82 0.84
CA GLN A 84 19.38 -4.09 0.60
C GLN A 84 20.55 -5.04 0.31
N LYS A 85 20.68 -6.09 1.11
CA LYS A 85 21.77 -7.08 1.03
C LYS A 85 21.25 -8.44 1.52
N PRO A 86 20.68 -9.28 0.63
CA PRO A 86 20.06 -10.56 1.01
C PRO A 86 21.00 -11.47 1.81
N ASP A 87 22.26 -11.54 1.40
CA ASP A 87 23.26 -12.46 1.95
C ASP A 87 24.11 -11.84 3.08
N TYR A 88 23.63 -10.75 3.70
CA TYR A 88 24.41 -10.00 4.69
C TYR A 88 24.88 -10.87 5.87
N LYS A 89 24.10 -11.90 6.25
CA LYS A 89 24.44 -12.83 7.34
C LYS A 89 25.63 -13.72 7.02
N ASP A 90 25.91 -13.93 5.75
CA ASP A 90 27.02 -14.80 5.30
C ASP A 90 28.33 -14.05 5.12
N ASP A 91 28.28 -12.72 5.12
CA ASP A 91 29.47 -11.87 4.99
C ASP A 91 30.40 -12.04 6.21
N PRO A 92 31.69 -12.33 6.01
CA PRO A 92 32.66 -12.49 7.09
C PRO A 92 32.75 -11.26 8.01
N SER A 93 32.62 -10.06 7.45
CA SER A 93 32.65 -8.81 8.20
C SER A 93 31.43 -8.63 9.09
N TYR A 94 30.28 -9.20 8.72
CA TYR A 94 29.08 -9.20 9.55
C TYR A 94 29.15 -10.29 10.63
N LYS A 95 29.71 -11.46 10.32
CA LYS A 95 29.89 -12.57 11.30
C LYS A 95 30.80 -12.17 12.42
N ASN A 96 31.87 -11.42 12.14
CA ASN A 96 32.82 -10.95 13.14
C ASN A 96 32.22 -9.80 13.97
N ASN A 97 32.17 -9.98 15.29
CA ASN A 97 31.60 -9.01 16.22
C ASN A 97 32.31 -7.64 16.21
N GLU A 98 33.64 -7.63 15.98
CA GLU A 98 34.42 -6.39 15.95
C GLU A 98 34.15 -5.54 14.70
N THR A 99 33.92 -6.18 13.56
CA THR A 99 33.70 -5.50 12.29
C THR A 99 32.24 -5.30 11.94
N ARG A 100 31.32 -6.01 12.59
CA ARG A 100 29.88 -5.98 12.32
C ARG A 100 29.29 -4.58 12.27
N GLN A 101 29.59 -3.77 13.28
CA GLN A 101 29.03 -2.41 13.36
C GLN A 101 29.52 -1.54 12.21
N LYS A 102 30.80 -1.64 11.87
CA LYS A 102 31.40 -0.95 10.72
C LYS A 102 30.74 -1.38 9.42
N PHE A 103 30.59 -2.69 9.22
CA PHE A 103 29.91 -3.26 8.06
C PHE A 103 28.46 -2.73 7.90
N VAL A 104 27.68 -2.67 8.98
CA VAL A 104 26.30 -2.15 8.98
C VAL A 104 26.28 -0.68 8.54
N VAL A 105 27.19 0.13 9.04
CA VAL A 105 27.29 1.56 8.71
C VAL A 105 27.73 1.77 7.27
N GLU A 106 28.79 1.10 6.81
CA GLU A 106 29.33 1.23 5.45
C GLU A 106 28.34 0.78 4.38
N ASN A 107 27.59 -0.29 4.64
CA ASN A 107 26.56 -0.78 3.75
C ASN A 107 25.18 -0.09 3.97
N LYS A 108 25.10 0.89 4.86
CA LYS A 108 23.88 1.65 5.19
C LYS A 108 22.69 0.75 5.51
N LEU A 109 22.91 -0.40 6.14
CA LEU A 109 21.86 -1.37 6.42
C LEU A 109 20.87 -0.82 7.45
N ARG A 110 19.58 -1.00 7.19
CA ARG A 110 18.49 -0.44 7.98
C ARG A 110 17.68 -1.53 8.67
N PHE A 111 18.05 -1.81 9.91
CA PHE A 111 17.29 -2.71 10.77
C PHE A 111 16.07 -2.00 11.38
N LEU A 112 14.95 -2.70 11.41
CA LEU A 112 13.74 -2.22 12.08
C LEU A 112 13.89 -2.33 13.60
N ARG A 113 13.58 -1.25 14.30
CA ARG A 113 13.54 -1.22 15.76
C ARG A 113 12.26 -1.89 16.27
N LYS A 114 12.24 -2.33 17.52
CA LYS A 114 11.09 -3.04 18.13
C LYS A 114 9.76 -2.31 17.93
N TYR A 115 9.70 -1.00 18.18
CA TYR A 115 8.47 -0.23 18.01
C TYR A 115 8.04 -0.10 16.53
N GLN A 116 8.97 -0.10 15.59
CA GLN A 116 8.69 -0.10 14.15
C GLN A 116 8.10 -1.45 13.71
N LEU A 117 8.65 -2.55 14.23
CA LEU A 117 8.05 -3.88 14.04
C LEU A 117 6.65 -3.98 14.62
N GLN A 118 6.43 -3.42 15.82
CA GLN A 118 5.10 -3.39 16.43
C GLN A 118 4.10 -2.62 15.57
N ALA A 119 4.52 -1.51 14.96
CA ALA A 119 3.68 -0.74 14.04
C ALA A 119 3.25 -1.58 12.82
N ILE A 120 4.19 -2.32 12.19
CA ILE A 120 3.87 -3.18 11.04
C ILE A 120 2.97 -4.35 11.47
N LYS A 121 3.25 -4.99 12.60
CA LYS A 121 2.38 -6.05 13.16
C LYS A 121 0.98 -5.57 13.50
N ALA A 122 0.84 -4.30 13.93
CA ALA A 122 -0.46 -3.71 14.18
C ALA A 122 -1.30 -3.58 12.90
N ILE A 123 -0.67 -3.29 11.74
CA ILE A 123 -1.35 -3.36 10.43
C ILE A 123 -1.81 -4.79 10.15
N GLN A 124 -0.94 -5.78 10.27
CA GLN A 124 -1.29 -7.18 10.01
C GLN A 124 -2.50 -7.62 10.87
N ASN A 125 -2.50 -7.26 12.16
CA ASN A 125 -3.61 -7.54 13.07
C ASN A 125 -4.90 -6.81 12.67
N ALA A 126 -4.80 -5.55 12.25
CA ALA A 126 -5.95 -4.78 11.82
C ALA A 126 -6.54 -5.34 10.51
N ILE A 127 -5.71 -5.79 9.57
CA ILE A 127 -6.14 -6.46 8.33
C ILE A 127 -6.82 -7.80 8.65
N LYS A 128 -6.31 -8.56 9.61
CA LYS A 128 -6.97 -9.79 10.09
C LYS A 128 -8.38 -9.51 10.62
N GLN A 129 -8.61 -8.32 11.19
CA GLN A 129 -9.93 -7.86 11.65
C GLN A 129 -10.77 -7.23 10.52
N GLY A 130 -10.33 -7.28 9.27
CA GLY A 130 -11.06 -6.73 8.11
C GLY A 130 -10.87 -5.23 7.88
N LYS A 131 -10.00 -4.55 8.62
CA LYS A 131 -9.73 -3.12 8.43
C LYS A 131 -8.88 -2.89 7.18
N ASP A 132 -9.07 -1.74 6.53
CA ASP A 132 -8.39 -1.33 5.30
C ASP A 132 -7.79 0.09 5.37
N ARG A 133 -7.93 0.76 6.51
CA ARG A 133 -7.39 2.09 6.79
C ARG A 133 -6.64 2.09 8.09
N PHE A 134 -5.45 2.70 8.08
CA PHE A 134 -4.54 2.70 9.22
C PHE A 134 -3.99 4.10 9.45
N LEU A 135 -3.88 4.49 10.69
CA LEU A 135 -3.22 5.73 11.11
C LEU A 135 -2.08 5.39 12.06
N PHE A 136 -0.89 5.92 11.77
CA PHE A 136 0.25 5.86 12.65
C PHE A 136 0.58 7.24 13.19
N GLU A 137 0.63 7.35 14.49
CA GLU A 137 1.19 8.51 15.17
C GLU A 137 2.62 8.18 15.59
N MET A 138 3.59 8.91 15.02
CA MET A 138 5.00 8.69 15.26
C MET A 138 5.71 10.05 15.39
N ALA A 139 6.54 10.20 16.42
CA ALA A 139 7.32 11.41 16.64
C ALA A 139 8.32 11.67 15.50
N THR A 140 8.79 12.90 15.38
CA THR A 140 9.85 13.26 14.42
C THR A 140 11.14 12.53 14.76
N GLY A 141 11.87 12.06 13.73
CA GLY A 141 13.14 11.33 13.92
C GLY A 141 12.99 9.85 14.29
N THR A 142 11.78 9.33 14.48
CA THR A 142 11.56 7.90 14.83
C THR A 142 11.61 6.94 13.64
N GLY A 143 11.91 7.45 12.43
CA GLY A 143 12.03 6.63 11.22
C GLY A 143 10.70 6.28 10.58
N LYS A 144 9.76 7.24 10.50
CA LYS A 144 8.49 7.10 9.78
C LYS A 144 8.67 6.54 8.36
N THR A 145 9.65 7.06 7.62
CA THR A 145 9.98 6.61 6.25
C THR A 145 10.38 5.14 6.21
N LEU A 146 11.14 4.66 7.21
CA LEU A 146 11.53 3.25 7.29
C LEU A 146 10.33 2.33 7.58
N VAL A 147 9.40 2.75 8.45
CA VAL A 147 8.14 2.03 8.69
C VAL A 147 7.31 2.00 7.42
N SER A 148 7.18 3.15 6.72
CA SER A 148 6.47 3.22 5.44
C SER A 148 7.07 2.27 4.40
N ALA A 149 8.40 2.21 4.30
CA ALA A 149 9.09 1.25 3.43
C ALA A 149 8.78 -0.20 3.80
N GLY A 150 8.78 -0.53 5.09
CA GLY A 150 8.41 -1.86 5.57
C GLY A 150 6.97 -2.24 5.21
N VAL A 151 6.04 -1.30 5.34
CA VAL A 151 4.63 -1.48 4.94
C VAL A 151 4.50 -1.65 3.43
N ILE A 152 5.14 -0.79 2.64
CA ILE A 152 5.15 -0.87 1.18
C ILE A 152 5.67 -2.25 0.74
N LYS A 153 6.83 -2.66 1.27
CA LYS A 153 7.41 -3.97 1.00
C LYS A 153 6.45 -5.11 1.35
N LEU A 154 5.80 -5.05 2.51
CA LEU A 154 4.83 -6.05 2.95
C LEU A 154 3.69 -6.21 1.92
N PHE A 155 3.07 -5.12 1.49
CA PHE A 155 1.97 -5.16 0.53
C PHE A 155 2.39 -5.62 -0.86
N LEU A 156 3.55 -5.18 -1.35
CA LEU A 156 4.07 -5.57 -2.66
C LEU A 156 4.49 -7.06 -2.68
N ARG A 157 5.26 -7.49 -1.68
CA ARG A 157 5.79 -8.85 -1.59
C ARG A 157 4.68 -9.89 -1.45
N THR A 158 3.63 -9.56 -0.72
CA THR A 158 2.48 -10.47 -0.53
C THR A 158 1.45 -10.39 -1.65
N GLY A 159 1.69 -9.56 -2.69
CA GLY A 159 0.78 -9.40 -3.82
C GLY A 159 -0.50 -8.63 -3.49
N ASN A 160 -0.55 -7.94 -2.36
CA ASN A 160 -1.70 -7.13 -1.93
C ASN A 160 -1.69 -5.71 -2.52
N ALA A 161 -0.59 -5.29 -3.11
CA ALA A 161 -0.47 -4.10 -3.95
C ALA A 161 0.41 -4.41 -5.17
N ARG A 162 0.17 -3.72 -6.28
CA ARG A 162 1.03 -3.71 -7.48
C ARG A 162 1.76 -2.39 -7.65
N ARG A 163 1.16 -1.33 -7.15
CA ARG A 163 1.68 0.04 -7.16
C ARG A 163 1.29 0.72 -5.86
N VAL A 164 2.13 1.59 -5.38
CA VAL A 164 1.91 2.38 -4.16
C VAL A 164 2.05 3.84 -4.53
N LEU A 165 1.12 4.66 -4.06
CA LEU A 165 1.21 6.11 -4.13
C LEU A 165 1.65 6.61 -2.76
N PHE A 166 2.79 7.28 -2.71
CA PHE A 166 3.30 7.93 -1.52
C PHE A 166 3.12 9.44 -1.64
N LEU A 167 2.31 10.03 -0.76
CA LEU A 167 1.99 11.45 -0.78
C LEU A 167 2.76 12.16 0.33
N VAL A 168 3.33 13.30 -0.01
CA VAL A 168 4.01 14.22 0.92
C VAL A 168 3.51 15.64 0.69
N ASP A 169 3.59 16.47 1.72
CA ASP A 169 3.11 17.84 1.67
C ASP A 169 4.19 18.86 1.25
N ARG A 170 5.47 18.43 1.14
CA ARG A 170 6.60 19.29 0.80
C ARG A 170 7.56 18.61 -0.18
N LEU A 171 8.07 19.36 -1.16
CA LEU A 171 9.02 18.87 -2.17
C LEU A 171 10.31 18.32 -1.56
N GLU A 172 10.82 18.91 -0.48
CA GLU A 172 12.02 18.42 0.21
C GLU A 172 11.81 17.02 0.79
N LEU A 173 10.59 16.70 1.24
CA LEU A 173 10.23 15.36 1.72
C LEU A 173 10.08 14.36 0.57
N GLU A 174 9.72 14.81 -0.62
CA GLU A 174 9.69 13.96 -1.83
C GLU A 174 11.09 13.44 -2.16
N ASP A 175 12.08 14.32 -2.23
CA ASP A 175 13.46 13.94 -2.50
C ASP A 175 14.04 13.00 -1.45
N GLN A 176 13.74 13.28 -0.16
CA GLN A 176 14.16 12.41 0.94
C GLN A 176 13.51 11.03 0.86
N ALA A 177 12.21 10.97 0.59
CA ALA A 177 11.48 9.72 0.43
C ALA A 177 11.96 8.93 -0.79
N TYR A 178 12.17 9.59 -1.93
CA TYR A 178 12.69 8.96 -3.14
C TYR A 178 14.05 8.31 -2.91
N LYS A 179 15.00 9.05 -2.28
CA LYS A 179 16.32 8.52 -1.94
C LYS A 179 16.20 7.33 -0.98
N ALA A 180 15.38 7.46 0.07
CA ALA A 180 15.19 6.41 1.04
C ALA A 180 14.60 5.12 0.42
N PHE A 181 13.55 5.24 -0.40
CA PHE A 181 12.91 4.07 -1.03
C PHE A 181 13.78 3.42 -2.12
N ARG A 182 14.67 4.18 -2.75
CA ARG A 182 15.66 3.62 -3.67
C ARG A 182 16.72 2.79 -2.93
N ASP A 183 17.08 3.20 -1.72
CA ASP A 183 18.12 2.57 -0.90
C ASP A 183 17.57 1.41 -0.03
N TYR A 184 16.26 1.18 -0.01
CA TYR A 184 15.55 0.14 0.77
C TYR A 184 14.96 -0.94 -0.14
#